data_7b8eab13af2f06ee30b209c7027c389c
#
_entry.id   7b8eab13af2f06ee30b209c7027c389c
#
_cell.length_a   1.000
_cell.length_b   1.000
_cell.length_c   1.000
_cell.angle_alpha   90.00
_cell.angle_beta   90.00
_cell.angle_gamma   90.00
#
_symmetry.space_group_name_H-M   'P 1'
#
loop_
_entity.id
_entity.type
_entity.pdbx_description
1 polymer ?
#
loop_
_entity_poly.entity_id
_entity_poly.type
_entity_poly.pdbx_seq_one_letter_code
_entity_poly.pdbx_strand_id
1 'polypeptide(L)'
;VGSIGIASAMLAALTLLPALLIVFGRWIFWPKIPRFGAPDEKLGGIWAKVGSLVERRPKRVWITTAVVLIFFAGFAPTLKADGLAQTDAFTSRTDSVIGLEKLGEHFPSGEGTPVEIVVDQSDLASVSSAVARVANVANVVPLTNRDPITQQPTTETRIVDGKALLYATLSVPADSTEAKETIPLIRDAVKQVNTNILVGGQTAVSFDIDQSSRRDNRVIIPIVLILIAIILGLLLRSIFAAGLLLATVVLSFAATLGVCALVFEHVFGFAGSDAAFPLFAFVFLVA
;
A
#
# COMPACT_ATOMS: atom_id res chain seq x y z
N VAL A 1 18.65 0.28 -7.64
CA VAL A 1 18.01 0.54 -8.93
C VAL A 1 17.31 1.89 -8.91
N GLY A 2 16.47 2.22 -7.89
CA GLY A 2 15.72 3.48 -7.81
C GLY A 2 16.59 4.75 -7.85
N SER A 3 17.69 4.78 -7.08
CA SER A 3 18.59 5.93 -7.04
C SER A 3 19.24 6.25 -8.40
N ILE A 4 19.58 5.22 -9.18
CA ILE A 4 20.14 5.37 -10.53
C ILE A 4 19.07 5.95 -11.46
N GLY A 5 17.82 5.46 -11.38
CA GLY A 5 16.71 5.98 -12.16
C GLY A 5 16.44 7.47 -11.88
N ILE A 6 16.43 7.87 -10.60
CA ILE A 6 16.23 9.28 -10.18
C ILE A 6 17.37 10.15 -10.70
N ALA A 7 18.64 9.71 -10.55
CA ALA A 7 19.79 10.46 -11.05
C ALA A 7 19.75 10.62 -12.57
N SER A 8 19.37 9.58 -13.31
CA SER A 8 19.22 9.62 -14.77
C SER A 8 18.08 10.55 -15.21
N ALA A 9 16.94 10.52 -14.51
CA ALA A 9 15.81 11.41 -14.77
C ALA A 9 16.19 12.89 -14.51
N MET A 10 16.89 13.14 -13.40
CA MET A 10 17.39 14.48 -13.06
C MET A 10 18.39 15.00 -14.11
N LEU A 11 19.34 14.17 -14.54
CA LEU A 11 20.27 14.51 -15.64
C LEU A 11 19.51 14.84 -16.93
N ALA A 12 18.55 14.00 -17.31
CA ALA A 12 17.73 14.24 -18.49
C ALA A 12 16.90 15.53 -18.38
N ALA A 13 16.30 15.79 -17.23
CA ALA A 13 15.53 17.02 -17.01
C ALA A 13 16.39 18.29 -17.06
N LEU A 14 17.62 18.24 -16.53
CA LEU A 14 18.51 19.40 -16.51
C LEU A 14 19.27 19.63 -17.82
N THR A 15 19.42 18.62 -18.66
CA THR A 15 20.19 18.71 -19.92
C THR A 15 19.28 18.60 -21.14
N LEU A 16 18.53 17.53 -21.26
CA LEU A 16 17.73 17.24 -22.46
C LEU A 16 16.55 18.21 -22.60
N LEU A 17 15.85 18.51 -21.50
CA LEU A 17 14.68 19.40 -21.56
C LEU A 17 15.05 20.82 -22.00
N PRO A 18 16.06 21.51 -21.42
CA PRO A 18 16.51 22.81 -21.91
C PRO A 18 17.02 22.76 -23.37
N ALA A 19 17.75 21.70 -23.74
CA ALA A 19 18.22 21.54 -25.11
C ALA A 19 17.06 21.42 -26.12
N LEU A 20 16.03 20.61 -25.81
CA LEU A 20 14.83 20.49 -26.63
C LEU A 20 14.06 21.80 -26.73
N LEU A 21 13.93 22.56 -25.63
CA LEU A 21 13.30 23.87 -25.65
C LEU A 21 14.04 24.87 -26.56
N ILE A 22 15.36 24.81 -26.62
CA ILE A 22 16.17 25.64 -27.53
C ILE A 22 16.01 25.20 -28.99
N VAL A 23 16.09 23.88 -29.25
CA VAL A 23 16.02 23.32 -30.61
C VAL A 23 14.65 23.54 -31.23
N PHE A 24 13.58 23.21 -30.51
CA PHE A 24 12.22 23.36 -31.02
C PHE A 24 11.67 24.79 -30.85
N GLY A 25 12.26 25.58 -29.96
CA GLY A 25 11.89 26.95 -29.71
C GLY A 25 10.37 27.08 -29.45
N ARG A 26 9.76 28.05 -30.18
CA ARG A 26 8.33 28.36 -30.00
C ARG A 26 7.38 27.29 -30.56
N TRP A 27 7.86 26.40 -31.42
CA TRP A 27 7.05 25.39 -32.07
C TRP A 27 6.55 24.30 -31.12
N ILE A 28 7.26 24.08 -30.02
CA ILE A 28 6.85 23.12 -28.96
C ILE A 28 5.48 23.48 -28.34
N PHE A 29 5.07 24.76 -28.44
CA PHE A 29 3.78 25.23 -27.91
C PHE A 29 2.63 25.16 -28.93
N TRP A 30 2.80 24.43 -30.03
CA TRP A 30 1.70 24.18 -30.97
C TRP A 30 0.52 23.44 -30.24
N PRO A 31 -0.77 23.79 -30.47
CA PRO A 31 -1.29 24.70 -31.52
C PRO A 31 -1.36 26.18 -31.10
N LYS A 32 -1.20 26.55 -29.84
CA LYS A 32 -1.26 27.93 -29.36
C LYS A 32 0.14 28.49 -29.10
N ILE A 33 0.81 28.88 -30.18
CA ILE A 33 2.18 29.44 -30.09
C ILE A 33 2.14 30.84 -29.46
N PRO A 34 2.85 31.09 -28.31
CA PRO A 34 2.94 32.41 -27.70
C PRO A 34 3.55 33.44 -28.65
N ARG A 35 2.88 34.56 -28.85
CA ARG A 35 3.40 35.68 -29.68
C ARG A 35 3.98 36.74 -28.77
N PHE A 36 5.20 37.21 -29.09
CA PHE A 36 5.83 38.33 -28.37
C PHE A 36 4.99 39.58 -28.62
N GLY A 37 4.64 40.32 -27.54
CA GLY A 37 3.83 41.55 -27.66
C GLY A 37 2.35 41.32 -27.94
N ALA A 38 1.84 40.08 -27.86
CA ALA A 38 0.39 39.85 -27.81
C ALA A 38 -0.17 40.65 -26.63
N PRO A 39 -1.26 41.45 -26.82
CA PRO A 39 -1.93 42.07 -25.68
C PRO A 39 -2.31 40.93 -24.72
N ASP A 40 -2.15 41.17 -23.41
CA ASP A 40 -2.59 40.21 -22.38
C ASP A 40 -3.98 39.75 -22.79
N GLU A 41 -4.06 38.48 -23.28
CA GLU A 41 -5.36 37.88 -23.54
C GLU A 41 -6.06 37.99 -22.18
N LYS A 42 -6.99 38.94 -22.08
CA LYS A 42 -7.88 39.04 -20.93
C LYS A 42 -8.32 37.63 -20.69
N LEU A 43 -7.82 37.01 -19.60
CA LEU A 43 -8.13 35.63 -19.21
C LEU A 43 -9.64 35.44 -19.40
N GLY A 44 -10.06 35.14 -20.63
CA GLY A 44 -11.45 34.90 -21.00
C GLY A 44 -11.81 33.48 -20.55
N GLY A 45 -13.03 33.27 -20.12
CA GLY A 45 -13.51 31.94 -19.76
C GLY A 45 -13.55 31.66 -18.27
N ILE A 46 -13.50 30.37 -17.93
CA ILE A 46 -13.69 29.88 -16.54
C ILE A 46 -12.60 30.41 -15.61
N TRP A 47 -11.35 30.47 -16.06
CA TRP A 47 -10.20 30.92 -15.24
C TRP A 47 -10.28 32.40 -14.87
N ALA A 48 -10.79 33.27 -15.78
CA ALA A 48 -11.01 34.66 -15.44
C ALA A 48 -12.08 34.83 -14.36
N LYS A 49 -13.16 34.03 -14.41
CA LYS A 49 -14.19 34.04 -13.38
C LYS A 49 -13.67 33.59 -12.04
N VAL A 50 -12.85 32.51 -12.03
CA VAL A 50 -12.20 32.01 -10.81
C VAL A 50 -11.23 33.04 -10.26
N GLY A 51 -10.36 33.63 -11.10
CA GLY A 51 -9.42 34.67 -10.68
C GLY A 51 -10.14 35.88 -10.07
N SER A 52 -11.19 36.38 -10.73
CA SER A 52 -11.97 37.51 -10.22
C SER A 52 -12.75 37.19 -8.92
N LEU A 53 -13.19 35.95 -8.73
CA LEU A 53 -13.81 35.52 -7.49
C LEU A 53 -12.80 35.53 -6.32
N VAL A 54 -11.59 34.99 -6.57
CA VAL A 54 -10.51 34.98 -5.57
C VAL A 54 -10.10 36.41 -5.21
N GLU A 55 -9.92 37.27 -6.21
CA GLU A 55 -9.54 38.67 -6.00
C GLU A 55 -10.60 39.45 -5.20
N ARG A 56 -11.88 39.30 -5.55
CA ARG A 56 -12.97 40.03 -4.90
C ARG A 56 -13.27 39.57 -3.48
N ARG A 57 -13.10 38.28 -3.17
CA ARG A 57 -13.50 37.67 -1.89
C ARG A 57 -12.48 36.66 -1.36
N PRO A 58 -11.21 37.02 -1.20
CA PRO A 58 -10.13 36.06 -0.88
C PRO A 58 -10.39 35.28 0.41
N LYS A 59 -10.85 35.96 1.47
CA LYS A 59 -11.14 35.32 2.77
C LYS A 59 -12.25 34.26 2.67
N ARG A 60 -13.33 34.57 1.90
CA ARG A 60 -14.45 33.61 1.78
C ARG A 60 -14.03 32.40 0.95
N VAL A 61 -13.32 32.61 -0.15
CA VAL A 61 -12.80 31.52 -0.98
C VAL A 61 -11.87 30.63 -0.15
N TRP A 62 -10.92 31.22 0.58
CA TRP A 62 -10.03 30.46 1.43
C TRP A 62 -10.75 29.64 2.50
N ILE A 63 -11.69 30.26 3.25
CA ILE A 63 -12.45 29.58 4.31
C ILE A 63 -13.29 28.45 3.70
N THR A 64 -14.02 28.72 2.60
CA THR A 64 -14.87 27.69 1.97
C THR A 64 -14.05 26.51 1.49
N THR A 65 -12.90 26.76 0.82
CA THR A 65 -12.01 25.70 0.35
C THR A 65 -11.44 24.91 1.53
N ALA A 66 -10.99 25.60 2.59
CA ALA A 66 -10.46 24.93 3.78
C ALA A 66 -11.53 24.04 4.45
N VAL A 67 -12.75 24.53 4.59
CA VAL A 67 -13.86 23.76 5.17
C VAL A 67 -14.17 22.51 4.34
N VAL A 68 -14.22 22.64 3.00
CA VAL A 68 -14.46 21.52 2.09
C VAL A 68 -13.33 20.50 2.19
N LEU A 69 -12.07 20.95 2.21
CA LEU A 69 -10.93 20.04 2.36
C LEU A 69 -10.91 19.33 3.73
N ILE A 70 -11.18 20.07 4.82
CA ILE A 70 -11.28 19.48 6.17
C ILE A 70 -12.41 18.46 6.25
N PHE A 71 -13.56 18.77 5.63
CA PHE A 71 -14.69 17.84 5.57
C PHE A 71 -14.27 16.49 4.92
N PHE A 72 -13.67 16.56 3.74
CA PHE A 72 -13.19 15.34 3.08
C PHE A 72 -12.03 14.68 3.82
N ALA A 73 -11.10 15.43 4.40
CA ALA A 73 -10.01 14.89 5.21
C ALA A 73 -10.51 14.08 6.41
N GLY A 74 -11.70 14.41 6.95
CA GLY A 74 -12.33 13.65 8.03
C GLY A 74 -12.65 12.20 7.65
N PHE A 75 -12.78 11.88 6.37
CA PHE A 75 -12.98 10.51 5.87
C PHE A 75 -11.67 9.77 5.56
N ALA A 76 -10.51 10.41 5.61
CA ALA A 76 -9.23 9.73 5.35
C ALA A 76 -8.99 8.49 6.25
N PRO A 77 -9.35 8.48 7.55
CA PRO A 77 -9.19 7.30 8.40
C PRO A 77 -10.09 6.12 8.02
N THR A 78 -11.14 6.34 7.22
CA THR A 78 -12.03 5.25 6.78
C THR A 78 -11.50 4.51 5.55
N LEU A 79 -10.39 4.99 4.96
CA LEU A 79 -9.76 4.33 3.83
C LEU A 79 -9.16 2.98 4.28
N LYS A 80 -9.71 1.91 3.76
CA LYS A 80 -9.23 0.54 3.98
C LYS A 80 -8.01 0.30 3.09
N ALA A 81 -6.80 0.48 3.64
CA ALA A 81 -5.53 0.25 2.95
C ALA A 81 -4.74 -0.87 3.66
N ASP A 82 -5.35 -2.04 3.78
CA ASP A 82 -4.83 -3.20 4.52
C ASP A 82 -4.44 -4.36 3.59
N GLY A 83 -4.34 -4.07 2.27
CA GLY A 83 -4.17 -5.07 1.24
C GLY A 83 -5.52 -5.67 0.81
N LEU A 84 -5.51 -6.29 -0.36
CA LEU A 84 -6.68 -6.94 -0.96
C LEU A 84 -6.48 -8.45 -0.97
N ALA A 85 -7.52 -9.20 -0.63
CA ALA A 85 -7.57 -10.62 -0.94
C ALA A 85 -7.62 -10.80 -2.48
N GLN A 86 -7.06 -11.91 -2.98
CA GLN A 86 -7.08 -12.18 -4.43
C GLN A 86 -8.50 -12.26 -4.99
N THR A 87 -9.44 -12.76 -4.19
CA THR A 87 -10.86 -12.80 -4.53
C THR A 87 -11.46 -11.41 -4.67
N ASP A 88 -11.02 -10.46 -3.86
CA ASP A 88 -11.53 -9.10 -3.80
C ASP A 88 -10.85 -8.15 -4.82
N ALA A 89 -9.78 -8.63 -5.47
CA ALA A 89 -9.10 -7.89 -6.54
C ALA A 89 -9.95 -7.77 -7.82
N PHE A 90 -10.98 -8.60 -7.95
CA PHE A 90 -11.88 -8.61 -9.10
C PHE A 90 -13.22 -7.98 -8.73
N THR A 91 -13.66 -7.00 -9.50
CA THR A 91 -15.00 -6.39 -9.36
C THR A 91 -16.12 -7.26 -9.93
N SER A 92 -15.78 -8.29 -10.72
CA SER A 92 -16.70 -9.27 -11.29
C SER A 92 -16.39 -10.67 -10.75
N ARG A 93 -17.40 -11.49 -10.55
CA ARG A 93 -17.23 -12.89 -10.18
C ARG A 93 -16.65 -13.67 -11.36
N THR A 94 -15.33 -13.88 -11.34
CA THR A 94 -14.64 -14.72 -12.32
C THR A 94 -14.76 -16.20 -11.95
N ASP A 95 -14.52 -17.09 -12.92
CA ASP A 95 -14.58 -18.55 -12.68
C ASP A 95 -13.60 -18.99 -11.58
N SER A 96 -12.44 -18.30 -11.46
CA SER A 96 -11.46 -18.56 -10.42
C SER A 96 -11.99 -18.23 -9.02
N VAL A 97 -12.71 -17.11 -8.87
CA VAL A 97 -13.34 -16.73 -7.60
C VAL A 97 -14.43 -17.73 -7.22
N ILE A 98 -15.28 -18.09 -8.19
CA ILE A 98 -16.34 -19.10 -7.99
C ILE A 98 -15.74 -20.45 -7.58
N GLY A 99 -14.63 -20.84 -8.22
CA GLY A 99 -13.92 -22.09 -7.87
C GLY A 99 -13.36 -22.07 -6.45
N LEU A 100 -12.75 -20.96 -6.01
CA LEU A 100 -12.24 -20.80 -4.64
C LEU A 100 -13.37 -20.79 -3.59
N GLU A 101 -14.50 -20.13 -3.88
CA GLU A 101 -15.67 -20.15 -3.01
C GLU A 101 -16.21 -21.59 -2.84
N LYS A 102 -16.32 -22.34 -3.94
CA LYS A 102 -16.76 -23.74 -3.91
C LYS A 102 -15.80 -24.67 -3.16
N LEU A 103 -14.49 -24.44 -3.28
CA LEU A 103 -13.51 -25.15 -2.48
C LEU A 103 -13.68 -24.84 -0.99
N GLY A 104 -13.89 -23.58 -0.62
CA GLY A 104 -14.08 -23.16 0.77
C GLY A 104 -15.37 -23.71 1.42
N GLU A 105 -16.40 -24.14 0.63
CA GLU A 105 -17.59 -24.82 1.14
C GLU A 105 -17.30 -26.26 1.65
N HIS A 106 -16.24 -26.89 1.14
CA HIS A 106 -15.94 -28.30 1.40
C HIS A 106 -14.62 -28.54 2.11
N PHE A 107 -13.69 -27.60 2.03
CA PHE A 107 -12.34 -27.66 2.59
C PHE A 107 -12.03 -26.39 3.39
N PRO A 108 -11.11 -26.44 4.36
CA PRO A 108 -10.63 -25.22 5.00
C PRO A 108 -10.13 -24.21 3.96
N SER A 109 -10.61 -22.99 4.03
CA SER A 109 -10.35 -21.98 2.98
C SER A 109 -8.86 -21.62 2.80
N GLY A 110 -8.01 -21.91 3.79
CA GLY A 110 -6.56 -21.79 3.72
C GLY A 110 -5.84 -23.01 3.14
N GLU A 111 -6.58 -24.05 2.67
CA GLU A 111 -5.96 -25.21 2.06
C GLU A 111 -5.27 -24.84 0.74
N GLY A 112 -4.08 -25.38 0.52
CA GLY A 112 -3.24 -25.03 -0.64
C GLY A 112 -2.23 -23.92 -0.37
N THR A 113 -2.43 -23.07 0.64
CA THR A 113 -1.47 -22.02 1.07
C THR A 113 -1.31 -22.01 2.58
N PRO A 114 -0.81 -23.11 3.19
CA PRO A 114 -0.66 -23.21 4.63
C PRO A 114 0.43 -22.24 5.14
N VAL A 115 0.35 -21.90 6.41
CA VAL A 115 1.45 -21.24 7.13
C VAL A 115 2.54 -22.28 7.38
N GLU A 116 3.77 -21.92 7.06
CA GLU A 116 4.96 -22.77 7.15
C GLU A 116 5.73 -22.47 8.43
N ILE A 117 5.97 -23.48 9.26
CA ILE A 117 6.66 -23.32 10.53
C ILE A 117 7.85 -24.26 10.57
N VAL A 118 9.07 -23.67 10.61
CA VAL A 118 10.31 -24.43 10.74
C VAL A 118 10.66 -24.56 12.21
N VAL A 119 10.76 -25.81 12.69
CA VAL A 119 10.91 -26.17 14.10
C VAL A 119 11.97 -27.23 14.28
N ASP A 120 12.69 -27.20 15.40
CA ASP A 120 13.61 -28.28 15.78
C ASP A 120 12.80 -29.55 16.10
N GLN A 121 13.37 -30.72 15.76
CA GLN A 121 12.72 -32.00 15.96
C GLN A 121 12.27 -32.22 17.42
N SER A 122 13.02 -31.75 18.40
CA SER A 122 12.69 -31.82 19.82
C SER A 122 11.42 -31.10 20.21
N ASP A 123 11.11 -29.99 19.50
CA ASP A 123 10.01 -29.07 19.84
C ASP A 123 8.76 -29.35 19.00
N LEU A 124 8.83 -30.30 18.06
CA LEU A 124 7.78 -30.59 17.10
C LEU A 124 6.39 -30.79 17.73
N ALA A 125 6.29 -31.63 18.77
CA ALA A 125 5.02 -31.95 19.41
C ALA A 125 4.44 -30.76 20.21
N SER A 126 5.31 -30.03 20.92
CA SER A 126 4.92 -28.87 21.73
C SER A 126 4.47 -27.70 20.85
N VAL A 127 5.19 -27.44 19.75
CA VAL A 127 4.81 -26.41 18.77
C VAL A 127 3.53 -26.76 18.04
N SER A 128 3.40 -28.01 17.56
CA SER A 128 2.17 -28.47 16.91
C SER A 128 0.95 -28.28 17.82
N SER A 129 1.08 -28.64 19.11
CA SER A 129 0.01 -28.47 20.09
C SER A 129 -0.28 -27.01 20.44
N ALA A 130 0.73 -26.14 20.44
CA ALA A 130 0.57 -24.72 20.71
C ALA A 130 -0.14 -24.01 19.55
N VAL A 131 0.27 -24.29 18.31
CA VAL A 131 -0.31 -23.71 17.09
C VAL A 131 -1.73 -24.20 16.84
N ALA A 132 -2.02 -25.46 17.10
CA ALA A 132 -3.37 -26.02 16.94
C ALA A 132 -4.43 -25.36 17.87
N ARG A 133 -4.01 -24.66 18.90
CA ARG A 133 -4.90 -23.92 19.82
C ARG A 133 -5.11 -22.47 19.41
N VAL A 134 -4.40 -22.00 18.41
CA VAL A 134 -4.56 -20.62 17.92
C VAL A 134 -5.88 -20.50 17.14
N ALA A 135 -6.60 -19.42 17.35
CA ALA A 135 -7.82 -19.14 16.61
C ALA A 135 -7.55 -19.14 15.10
N ASN A 136 -8.53 -19.55 14.30
CA ASN A 136 -8.46 -19.66 12.84
C ASN A 136 -7.45 -20.69 12.30
N VAL A 137 -6.84 -21.53 13.14
CA VAL A 137 -6.05 -22.67 12.70
C VAL A 137 -6.97 -23.90 12.64
N ALA A 138 -7.15 -24.47 11.46
CA ALA A 138 -8.00 -25.64 11.22
C ALA A 138 -7.23 -26.95 11.49
N ASN A 139 -5.99 -27.01 11.05
CA ASN A 139 -5.17 -28.22 11.14
C ASN A 139 -3.69 -27.88 11.18
N VAL A 140 -2.87 -28.71 11.85
CA VAL A 140 -1.41 -28.63 11.90
C VAL A 140 -0.83 -30.00 11.62
N VAL A 141 -0.11 -30.14 10.52
CA VAL A 141 0.49 -31.41 10.10
C VAL A 141 1.98 -31.23 9.78
N PRO A 142 2.83 -32.17 10.16
CA PRO A 142 4.23 -32.15 9.75
C PRO A 142 4.36 -32.56 8.27
N LEU A 143 5.35 -32.00 7.60
CA LEU A 143 5.75 -32.48 6.28
C LEU A 143 6.34 -33.89 6.44
N THR A 144 5.77 -34.84 5.70
CA THR A 144 6.21 -36.24 5.73
C THR A 144 7.13 -36.59 4.56
N ASN A 145 7.88 -37.67 4.72
CA ASN A 145 8.63 -38.27 3.63
C ASN A 145 7.66 -38.77 2.55
N ARG A 146 8.14 -38.91 1.32
CA ARG A 146 7.43 -39.57 0.24
C ARG A 146 8.10 -40.92 -0.07
N ASP A 147 7.29 -41.93 -0.30
CA ASP A 147 7.78 -43.19 -0.82
C ASP A 147 8.49 -42.95 -2.16
N PRO A 148 9.74 -43.41 -2.33
CA PRO A 148 10.52 -43.13 -3.55
C PRO A 148 9.92 -43.80 -4.82
N ILE A 149 9.10 -44.82 -4.66
CA ILE A 149 8.51 -45.58 -5.78
C ILE A 149 7.11 -45.04 -6.10
N THR A 150 6.24 -44.96 -5.08
CA THR A 150 4.82 -44.59 -5.27
C THR A 150 4.59 -43.08 -5.22
N GLN A 151 5.57 -42.31 -4.75
CA GLN A 151 5.49 -40.85 -4.49
C GLN A 151 4.39 -40.45 -3.49
N GLN A 152 3.80 -41.47 -2.82
CA GLN A 152 2.77 -41.19 -1.78
C GLN A 152 3.41 -40.71 -0.47
N PRO A 153 2.72 -39.84 0.30
CA PRO A 153 3.19 -39.44 1.62
C PRO A 153 3.28 -40.65 2.54
N THR A 154 4.39 -40.74 3.29
CA THR A 154 4.56 -41.75 4.35
C THR A 154 4.09 -41.18 5.68
N THR A 155 4.06 -42.03 6.72
CA THR A 155 3.76 -41.59 8.10
C THR A 155 4.96 -40.94 8.79
N GLU A 156 6.18 -41.03 8.21
CA GLU A 156 7.38 -40.51 8.82
C GLU A 156 7.55 -39.02 8.53
N THR A 157 7.74 -38.23 9.57
CA THR A 157 8.06 -36.80 9.44
C THR A 157 9.40 -36.62 8.74
N ARG A 158 9.42 -35.74 7.73
CA ARG A 158 10.66 -35.36 7.04
C ARG A 158 11.49 -34.45 7.91
N ILE A 159 12.70 -34.92 8.25
CA ILE A 159 13.67 -34.17 9.03
C ILE A 159 14.88 -33.88 8.16
N VAL A 160 15.32 -32.62 8.14
CA VAL A 160 16.51 -32.16 7.42
C VAL A 160 17.31 -31.29 8.37
N ASP A 161 18.58 -31.67 8.59
CA ASP A 161 19.49 -30.98 9.50
C ASP A 161 18.92 -30.76 10.92
N GLY A 162 18.19 -31.78 11.45
CA GLY A 162 17.55 -31.72 12.76
C GLY A 162 16.28 -30.88 12.84
N LYS A 163 15.80 -30.33 11.71
CA LYS A 163 14.59 -29.49 11.62
C LYS A 163 13.45 -30.21 10.89
N ALA A 164 12.25 -29.96 11.34
CA ALA A 164 11.02 -30.36 10.69
C ALA A 164 10.25 -29.13 10.17
N LEU A 165 9.41 -29.35 9.17
CA LEU A 165 8.47 -28.35 8.66
C LEU A 165 7.06 -28.74 9.06
N LEU A 166 6.35 -27.83 9.73
CA LEU A 166 4.92 -27.94 10.03
C LEU A 166 4.13 -27.07 9.06
N TYR A 167 3.04 -27.58 8.56
CA TYR A 167 2.02 -26.86 7.81
C TYR A 167 0.81 -26.60 8.71
N ALA A 168 0.51 -25.34 8.97
CA ALA A 168 -0.69 -24.92 9.66
C ALA A 168 -1.69 -24.40 8.63
N THR A 169 -2.75 -25.15 8.38
CA THR A 169 -3.84 -24.75 7.50
C THR A 169 -4.81 -23.85 8.26
N LEU A 170 -5.11 -22.69 7.70
CA LEU A 170 -6.07 -21.75 8.29
C LEU A 170 -7.51 -22.12 7.88
N SER A 171 -8.47 -21.84 8.76
CA SER A 171 -9.90 -22.01 8.49
C SER A 171 -10.47 -20.88 7.61
N VAL A 172 -9.73 -19.80 7.43
CA VAL A 172 -10.07 -18.60 6.65
C VAL A 172 -9.19 -18.52 5.41
N PRO A 173 -9.60 -17.80 4.36
CA PRO A 173 -8.75 -17.60 3.17
C PRO A 173 -7.38 -17.02 3.53
N ALA A 174 -6.32 -17.60 2.99
CA ALA A 174 -4.94 -17.31 3.37
C ALA A 174 -4.50 -15.85 3.16
N ASP A 175 -5.17 -15.13 2.26
CA ASP A 175 -4.93 -13.74 1.89
C ASP A 175 -5.92 -12.76 2.56
N SER A 176 -6.86 -13.27 3.37
CA SER A 176 -7.83 -12.46 4.09
C SER A 176 -7.17 -11.65 5.23
N THR A 177 -7.85 -10.61 5.68
CA THR A 177 -7.40 -9.81 6.84
C THR A 177 -7.32 -10.66 8.11
N GLU A 178 -8.29 -11.53 8.33
CA GLU A 178 -8.35 -12.45 9.48
C GLU A 178 -7.18 -13.44 9.48
N ALA A 179 -6.78 -13.93 8.29
CA ALA A 179 -5.60 -14.78 8.15
C ALA A 179 -4.31 -14.04 8.52
N LYS A 180 -4.15 -12.81 8.03
CA LYS A 180 -3.00 -11.96 8.36
C LYS A 180 -2.94 -11.66 9.85
N GLU A 181 -4.07 -11.35 10.49
CA GLU A 181 -4.15 -11.13 11.95
C GLU A 181 -3.85 -12.38 12.78
N THR A 182 -3.99 -13.57 12.20
CA THR A 182 -3.63 -14.83 12.86
C THR A 182 -2.10 -15.05 12.92
N ILE A 183 -1.32 -14.47 12.01
CA ILE A 183 0.14 -14.65 11.97
C ILE A 183 0.85 -14.21 13.26
N PRO A 184 0.61 -13.01 13.81
CA PRO A 184 1.22 -12.65 15.10
C PRO A 184 0.80 -13.58 16.24
N LEU A 185 -0.43 -14.08 16.26
CA LEU A 185 -0.88 -15.04 17.29
C LEU A 185 -0.10 -16.37 17.19
N ILE A 186 0.10 -16.87 15.96
CA ILE A 186 0.95 -18.06 15.73
C ILE A 186 2.39 -17.78 16.17
N ARG A 187 2.96 -16.62 15.79
CA ARG A 187 4.33 -16.23 16.17
C ARG A 187 4.49 -16.14 17.68
N ASP A 188 3.51 -15.62 18.39
CA ASP A 188 3.54 -15.53 19.84
C ASP A 188 3.39 -16.91 20.51
N ALA A 189 2.53 -17.78 19.98
CA ALA A 189 2.37 -19.14 20.48
C ALA A 189 3.67 -19.97 20.32
N VAL A 190 4.34 -19.87 19.18
CA VAL A 190 5.61 -20.62 18.97
C VAL A 190 6.77 -20.04 19.77
N LYS A 191 6.83 -18.71 19.97
CA LYS A 191 7.86 -18.08 20.81
C LYS A 191 7.79 -18.47 22.27
N GLN A 192 6.62 -18.84 22.78
CA GLN A 192 6.49 -19.36 24.15
C GLN A 192 7.15 -20.73 24.31
N VAL A 193 7.30 -21.49 23.22
CA VAL A 193 8.00 -22.79 23.22
C VAL A 193 9.49 -22.58 22.97
N ASN A 194 9.84 -21.90 21.88
CA ASN A 194 11.23 -21.62 21.51
C ASN A 194 11.30 -20.37 20.62
N THR A 195 12.19 -19.44 20.94
CA THR A 195 12.37 -18.16 20.23
C THR A 195 13.01 -18.30 18.85
N ASN A 196 13.63 -19.44 18.54
CA ASN A 196 14.32 -19.69 17.26
C ASN A 196 13.40 -20.25 16.17
N ILE A 197 12.12 -20.46 16.47
CA ILE A 197 11.15 -20.98 15.50
C ILE A 197 10.82 -19.91 14.48
N LEU A 198 10.82 -20.28 13.20
CA LEU A 198 10.52 -19.40 12.09
C LEU A 198 9.11 -19.70 11.56
N VAL A 199 8.31 -18.64 11.40
CA VAL A 199 6.96 -18.69 10.84
C VAL A 199 6.95 -17.95 9.51
N GLY A 200 6.69 -18.66 8.43
CA GLY A 200 6.68 -18.21 7.05
C GLY A 200 5.42 -18.65 6.31
N GLY A 201 5.52 -18.74 4.98
CA GLY A 201 4.42 -19.01 4.08
C GLY A 201 3.80 -17.72 3.52
N GLN A 202 2.92 -17.86 2.51
CA GLN A 202 2.38 -16.71 1.77
C GLN A 202 1.66 -15.71 2.66
N THR A 203 0.84 -16.17 3.59
CA THR A 203 0.10 -15.31 4.54
C THR A 203 1.05 -14.50 5.43
N ALA A 204 2.13 -15.15 5.92
CA ALA A 204 3.13 -14.47 6.75
C ALA A 204 3.91 -13.42 5.95
N VAL A 205 4.27 -13.71 4.70
CA VAL A 205 4.92 -12.75 3.80
C VAL A 205 4.00 -11.55 3.54
N SER A 206 2.71 -11.79 3.25
CA SER A 206 1.73 -10.72 3.03
C SER A 206 1.57 -9.84 4.28
N PHE A 207 1.49 -10.44 5.47
CA PHE A 207 1.45 -9.70 6.72
C PHE A 207 2.70 -8.84 6.94
N ASP A 208 3.89 -9.38 6.69
CA ASP A 208 5.16 -8.66 6.86
C ASP A 208 5.29 -7.51 5.84
N ILE A 209 4.79 -7.68 4.60
CA ILE A 209 4.72 -6.61 3.60
C ILE A 209 3.79 -5.50 4.07
N ASP A 210 2.58 -5.84 4.53
CA ASP A 210 1.61 -4.85 5.03
C ASP A 210 2.17 -4.09 6.25
N GLN A 211 2.81 -4.79 7.18
CA GLN A 211 3.46 -4.18 8.34
C GLN A 211 4.61 -3.25 7.94
N SER A 212 5.43 -3.66 6.98
CA SER A 212 6.52 -2.84 6.44
C SER A 212 5.97 -1.59 5.75
N SER A 213 4.94 -1.73 4.91
CA SER A 213 4.29 -0.61 4.24
C SER A 213 3.71 0.41 5.22
N ARG A 214 3.05 -0.06 6.29
CA ARG A 214 2.54 0.81 7.36
C ARG A 214 3.67 1.54 8.10
N ARG A 215 4.81 0.87 8.33
CA ARG A 215 5.99 1.49 8.92
C ARG A 215 6.58 2.54 7.98
N ASP A 216 6.73 2.20 6.71
CA ASP A 216 7.27 3.07 5.68
C ASP A 216 6.41 4.34 5.53
N ASN A 217 5.10 4.21 5.51
CA ASN A 217 4.18 5.35 5.50
C ASN A 217 4.42 6.30 6.68
N ARG A 218 4.64 5.75 7.89
CA ARG A 218 4.87 6.56 9.11
C ARG A 218 6.24 7.23 9.15
N VAL A 219 7.24 6.69 8.46
CA VAL A 219 8.61 7.19 8.48
C VAL A 219 8.90 8.05 7.25
N ILE A 220 8.55 7.58 6.06
CA ILE A 220 8.90 8.24 4.80
C ILE A 220 8.11 9.52 4.63
N ILE A 221 6.79 9.49 4.87
CA ILE A 221 5.95 10.68 4.68
C ILE A 221 6.44 11.88 5.52
N PRO A 222 6.67 11.76 6.84
CA PRO A 222 7.20 12.87 7.63
C PRO A 222 8.59 13.33 7.20
N ILE A 223 9.50 12.40 6.85
CA ILE A 223 10.85 12.76 6.40
C ILE A 223 10.79 13.58 5.11
N VAL A 224 9.97 13.14 4.14
CA VAL A 224 9.80 13.86 2.87
C VAL A 224 9.16 15.23 3.12
N LEU A 225 8.16 15.35 3.98
CA LEU A 225 7.54 16.62 4.34
C LEU A 225 8.56 17.59 4.98
N ILE A 226 9.41 17.11 5.89
CA ILE A 226 10.47 17.92 6.50
C ILE A 226 11.47 18.39 5.45
N LEU A 227 11.90 17.50 4.55
CA LEU A 227 12.83 17.85 3.47
C LEU A 227 12.23 18.92 2.56
N ILE A 228 10.96 18.76 2.16
CA ILE A 228 10.25 19.75 1.35
C ILE A 228 10.11 21.08 2.10
N ALA A 229 9.79 21.05 3.41
CA ALA A 229 9.73 22.25 4.24
C ALA A 229 11.07 23.02 4.25
N ILE A 230 12.18 22.30 4.37
CA ILE A 230 13.53 22.89 4.34
C ILE A 230 13.80 23.52 2.98
N ILE A 231 13.56 22.79 1.89
CA ILE A 231 13.79 23.28 0.52
C ILE A 231 12.93 24.53 0.24
N LEU A 232 11.64 24.47 0.55
CA LEU A 232 10.73 25.60 0.38
C LEU A 232 11.12 26.79 1.27
N GLY A 233 11.50 26.52 2.53
CA GLY A 233 11.97 27.57 3.45
C GLY A 233 13.20 28.31 2.94
N LEU A 234 14.17 27.59 2.40
CA LEU A 234 15.37 28.15 1.77
C LEU A 234 15.03 28.91 0.49
N LEU A 235 14.18 28.35 -0.37
CA LEU A 235 13.78 28.93 -1.64
C LEU A 235 12.98 30.23 -1.43
N LEU A 236 11.99 30.21 -0.56
CA LEU A 236 11.11 31.35 -0.28
C LEU A 236 11.72 32.34 0.72
N ARG A 237 12.82 31.99 1.37
CA ARG A 237 13.44 32.78 2.46
C ARG A 237 12.44 33.16 3.55
N SER A 238 11.42 32.32 3.77
CA SER A 238 10.33 32.56 4.73
C SER A 238 9.83 31.24 5.27
N ILE A 239 10.06 31.00 6.56
CA ILE A 239 9.60 29.78 7.26
C ILE A 239 8.05 29.76 7.34
N PHE A 240 7.44 30.94 7.53
CA PHE A 240 5.98 31.03 7.63
C PHE A 240 5.30 30.67 6.30
N ALA A 241 5.81 31.21 5.17
CA ALA A 241 5.25 30.88 3.85
C ALA A 241 5.43 29.40 3.51
N ALA A 242 6.61 28.83 3.80
CA ALA A 242 6.87 27.41 3.60
C ALA A 242 5.94 26.54 4.47
N GLY A 243 5.74 26.90 5.74
CA GLY A 243 4.82 26.19 6.64
C GLY A 243 3.37 26.26 6.18
N LEU A 244 2.91 27.41 5.68
CA LEU A 244 1.56 27.55 5.12
C LEU A 244 1.36 26.68 3.88
N LEU A 245 2.32 26.69 2.96
CA LEU A 245 2.27 25.83 1.77
C LEU A 245 2.27 24.35 2.14
N LEU A 246 3.13 23.96 3.08
CA LEU A 246 3.17 22.58 3.55
C LEU A 246 1.84 22.15 4.19
N ALA A 247 1.25 23.02 5.02
CA ALA A 247 -0.06 22.76 5.64
C ALA A 247 -1.16 22.56 4.59
N THR A 248 -1.16 23.34 3.50
CA THR A 248 -2.11 23.17 2.40
C THR A 248 -1.89 21.87 1.63
N VAL A 249 -0.65 21.45 1.41
CA VAL A 249 -0.32 20.16 0.79
C VAL A 249 -0.79 19.00 1.65
N VAL A 250 -0.49 19.02 2.95
CA VAL A 250 -0.95 17.96 3.88
C VAL A 250 -2.46 17.89 3.96
N LEU A 251 -3.14 19.04 4.01
CA LEU A 251 -4.61 19.09 4.02
C LEU A 251 -5.19 18.55 2.71
N SER A 252 -4.63 18.93 1.56
CA SER A 252 -5.05 18.43 0.25
C SER A 252 -4.83 16.93 0.13
N PHE A 253 -3.70 16.42 0.62
CA PHE A 253 -3.42 14.98 0.66
C PHE A 253 -4.44 14.22 1.53
N ALA A 254 -4.71 14.69 2.74
CA ALA A 254 -5.71 14.09 3.61
C ALA A 254 -7.11 14.12 2.98
N ALA A 255 -7.49 15.25 2.36
CA ALA A 255 -8.77 15.37 1.65
C ALA A 255 -8.85 14.41 0.46
N THR A 256 -7.75 14.24 -0.31
CA THR A 256 -7.69 13.28 -1.41
C THR A 256 -7.91 11.85 -0.94
N LEU A 257 -7.23 11.44 0.14
CA LEU A 257 -7.45 10.10 0.74
C LEU A 257 -8.89 9.93 1.21
N GLY A 258 -9.50 10.96 1.78
CA GLY A 258 -10.91 10.92 2.21
C GLY A 258 -11.88 10.81 1.03
N VAL A 259 -11.64 11.54 -0.06
CA VAL A 259 -12.41 11.38 -1.31
C VAL A 259 -12.24 9.98 -1.87
N CYS A 260 -10.98 9.46 -1.91
CA CYS A 260 -10.72 8.09 -2.36
C CYS A 260 -11.49 7.08 -1.51
N ALA A 261 -11.50 7.23 -0.17
CA ALA A 261 -12.25 6.33 0.71
C ALA A 261 -13.74 6.29 0.35
N LEU A 262 -14.37 7.46 0.17
CA LEU A 262 -15.79 7.56 -0.18
C LEU A 262 -16.09 6.99 -1.57
N VAL A 263 -15.24 7.30 -2.56
CA VAL A 263 -15.45 6.87 -3.95
C VAL A 263 -15.21 5.37 -4.08
N PHE A 264 -14.19 4.82 -3.45
CA PHE A 264 -13.89 3.39 -3.50
C PHE A 264 -15.01 2.57 -2.89
N GLU A 265 -15.51 2.98 -1.72
CA GLU A 265 -16.57 2.23 -1.03
C GLU A 265 -17.95 2.43 -1.66
N HIS A 266 -18.35 3.67 -1.97
CA HIS A 266 -19.74 3.97 -2.33
C HIS A 266 -19.99 4.05 -3.84
N VAL A 267 -18.98 4.34 -4.65
CA VAL A 267 -19.14 4.45 -6.12
C VAL A 267 -18.70 3.19 -6.83
N PHE A 268 -17.51 2.68 -6.46
CA PHE A 268 -16.93 1.51 -7.11
C PHE A 268 -17.21 0.20 -6.35
N GLY A 269 -17.60 0.25 -5.07
CA GLY A 269 -17.82 -0.95 -4.26
C GLY A 269 -16.56 -1.77 -4.02
N PHE A 270 -15.37 -1.13 -3.98
CA PHE A 270 -14.12 -1.83 -3.73
C PHE A 270 -14.03 -2.28 -2.27
N ALA A 271 -13.56 -3.50 -2.04
CA ALA A 271 -13.39 -4.05 -0.70
C ALA A 271 -12.28 -3.32 0.09
N GLY A 272 -11.29 -2.76 -0.60
CA GLY A 272 -10.17 -2.04 0.00
C GLY A 272 -9.17 -1.55 -1.05
N SER A 273 -7.95 -1.25 -0.61
CA SER A 273 -6.82 -0.87 -1.46
C SER A 273 -5.52 -1.47 -0.95
N ASP A 274 -4.50 -1.45 -1.79
CA ASP A 274 -3.14 -1.88 -1.43
C ASP A 274 -2.59 -1.06 -0.27
N ALA A 275 -1.84 -1.69 0.64
CA ALA A 275 -1.24 -1.04 1.81
C ALA A 275 -0.22 0.06 1.45
N ALA A 276 0.38 0.01 0.28
CA ALA A 276 1.28 1.03 -0.24
C ALA A 276 0.57 2.20 -0.93
N PHE A 277 -0.76 2.10 -1.17
CA PHE A 277 -1.54 3.13 -1.86
C PHE A 277 -1.38 4.53 -1.25
N PRO A 278 -1.44 4.74 0.09
CA PRO A 278 -1.26 6.07 0.67
C PRO A 278 0.10 6.68 0.36
N LEU A 279 1.18 5.88 0.33
CA LEU A 279 2.52 6.35 0.00
C LEU A 279 2.63 6.76 -1.47
N PHE A 280 2.10 5.95 -2.38
CA PHE A 280 2.08 6.29 -3.80
C PHE A 280 1.25 7.55 -4.06
N ALA A 281 0.05 7.64 -3.47
CA ALA A 281 -0.79 8.83 -3.57
C ALA A 281 -0.08 10.08 -3.05
N PHE A 282 0.67 9.96 -1.93
CA PHE A 282 1.48 11.04 -1.38
C PHE A 282 2.59 11.48 -2.34
N VAL A 283 3.36 10.53 -2.88
CA VAL A 283 4.45 10.83 -3.82
C VAL A 283 3.91 11.52 -5.07
N PHE A 284 2.82 11.03 -5.65
CA PHE A 284 2.23 11.66 -6.85
C PHE A 284 1.62 13.04 -6.59
N LEU A 285 1.15 13.31 -5.37
CA LEU A 285 0.58 14.61 -5.03
C LEU A 285 1.66 15.65 -4.72
N VAL A 286 2.79 15.24 -4.17
CA VAL A 286 3.82 16.13 -3.61
C VAL A 286 5.01 16.30 -4.56
N ALA A 287 5.28 15.32 -5.46
CA ALA A 287 6.32 15.40 -6.49
C ALA A 287 5.86 16.21 -7.69
#